data_7578bdaf3f64e19d0d46c25c34b00816
#
_entry.id   7578bdaf3f64e19d0d46c25c34b00816
#
_cell.length_a   1.000
_cell.length_b   1.000
_cell.length_c   1.000
_cell.angle_alpha   90.00
_cell.angle_beta   90.00
_cell.angle_gamma   90.00
#
_symmetry.space_group_name_H-M   'P 1'
#
loop_
_entity.id
_entity.type
_entity.pdbx_description
1 polymer ?
#
loop_
_entity_poly.entity_id
_entity_poly.type
_entity_poly.pdbx_seq_one_letter_code
_entity_poly.pdbx_strand_id
1 'polypeptide(L)'
;CERMPKRLKETMIRSDFHMHTAFSTDSEEAVESMLNRAVERGLYSVCITDHMDADYPPDDEMGESAFRLDTENYFPFLLKKKKEYEERIQVRIGIELGLQKHLGTRYETLIEKYPFDFVIGSMHLVCGEDPYTGKVFEELGDAQVYRRMFCETLECIRKIKCFDVLGHLDYVVRYGKHQAEAYSYEKFSDEIDMILRELISSGKGLELNMAGIKYGLGFAHPHPSVLRRYKELGGEIITVGSDAHKAEHIGYEFEIAGELLKSCGFRYYTEFENRKAVFRRIP
;
A
#
# COMPACT_ATOMS: atom_id res chain seq x y z
N CYS A 1 29.61 -4.29 0.80
CA CYS A 1 28.39 -3.44 0.54
C CYS A 1 28.83 -2.22 -0.27
N GLU A 2 28.57 -2.19 -1.55
CA GLU A 2 28.81 -0.99 -2.37
C GLU A 2 27.78 0.07 -1.99
N ARG A 3 28.25 1.21 -1.51
CA ARG A 3 27.38 2.37 -1.27
C ARG A 3 26.81 2.84 -2.61
N MET A 4 25.51 2.98 -2.72
CA MET A 4 24.84 3.52 -3.91
C MET A 4 25.51 4.83 -4.37
N PRO A 5 25.77 5.00 -5.68
CA PRO A 5 26.40 6.22 -6.22
C PRO A 5 25.66 7.48 -5.81
N LYS A 6 26.37 8.53 -5.43
CA LYS A 6 25.82 9.82 -4.96
C LYS A 6 24.77 10.40 -5.93
N ARG A 7 24.97 10.24 -7.24
CA ARG A 7 24.07 10.72 -8.30
C ARG A 7 22.70 10.03 -8.29
N LEU A 8 22.64 8.73 -7.98
CA LEU A 8 21.38 7.98 -7.87
C LEU A 8 20.56 8.39 -6.63
N LYS A 9 21.24 8.77 -5.54
CA LYS A 9 20.58 9.28 -4.33
C LYS A 9 19.87 10.62 -4.52
N GLU A 10 20.30 11.41 -5.50
CA GLU A 10 19.74 12.74 -5.77
C GLU A 10 18.50 12.69 -6.67
N THR A 11 18.25 11.57 -7.35
CA THR A 11 17.13 11.40 -8.32
C THR A 11 16.08 10.42 -7.87
N MET A 12 16.28 9.69 -6.77
CA MET A 12 15.40 8.67 -6.25
C MET A 12 14.46 9.21 -5.18
N ILE A 13 13.20 8.78 -5.16
CA ILE A 13 12.33 8.93 -3.99
C ILE A 13 12.97 8.18 -2.81
N ARG A 14 13.03 8.83 -1.64
CA ARG A 14 13.80 8.34 -0.50
C ARG A 14 12.95 8.05 0.74
N SER A 15 11.67 7.81 0.54
CA SER A 15 10.75 7.37 1.59
C SER A 15 9.90 6.21 1.12
N ASP A 16 9.85 5.14 1.91
CA ASP A 16 9.08 3.93 1.64
C ASP A 16 7.95 3.83 2.67
N PHE A 17 6.71 3.95 2.20
CA PHE A 17 5.54 4.03 3.07
C PHE A 17 4.65 2.78 3.02
N HIS A 18 5.20 1.65 2.52
CA HIS A 18 4.50 0.36 2.55
C HIS A 18 5.51 -0.78 2.64
N MET A 19 5.57 -1.42 3.79
CA MET A 19 6.43 -2.58 4.04
C MET A 19 5.93 -3.41 5.22
N HIS A 20 6.25 -4.69 5.20
CA HIS A 20 5.82 -5.70 6.16
C HIS A 20 7.00 -6.34 6.87
N THR A 21 6.78 -6.79 8.10
CA THR A 21 7.78 -7.42 8.94
C THR A 21 7.23 -8.73 9.51
N ALA A 22 8.00 -9.40 10.37
CA ALA A 22 7.55 -10.61 11.06
C ALA A 22 6.31 -10.40 11.99
N PHE A 23 5.73 -9.20 12.01
CA PHE A 23 4.41 -8.97 12.59
C PHE A 23 3.26 -9.27 11.62
N SER A 24 3.53 -9.34 10.32
CA SER A 24 2.61 -9.82 9.29
C SER A 24 2.78 -11.33 9.10
N THR A 25 1.68 -12.06 8.89
CA THR A 25 1.69 -13.52 8.76
C THR A 25 2.52 -14.01 7.57
N ASP A 26 2.61 -13.21 6.52
CA ASP A 26 3.27 -13.52 5.24
C ASP A 26 4.70 -12.95 5.13
N SER A 27 5.28 -12.47 6.25
CA SER A 27 6.66 -12.02 6.31
C SER A 27 7.39 -12.64 7.50
N GLU A 28 8.59 -13.16 7.27
CA GLU A 28 9.51 -13.64 8.32
C GLU A 28 10.61 -12.62 8.64
N GLU A 29 10.57 -11.44 7.99
CA GLU A 29 11.67 -10.49 8.03
C GLU A 29 11.66 -9.67 9.32
N ALA A 30 12.77 -9.66 10.04
CA ALA A 30 12.89 -8.87 11.25
C ALA A 30 12.83 -7.37 10.96
N VAL A 31 12.20 -6.60 11.84
CA VAL A 31 12.13 -5.12 11.74
C VAL A 31 13.51 -4.51 11.55
N GLU A 32 14.52 -5.01 12.28
CA GLU A 32 15.90 -4.53 12.18
C GLU A 32 16.52 -4.79 10.81
N SER A 33 16.23 -5.93 10.19
CA SER A 33 16.68 -6.23 8.81
C SER A 33 16.12 -5.21 7.84
N MET A 34 14.80 -4.94 7.93
CA MET A 34 14.12 -3.95 7.10
C MET A 34 14.71 -2.55 7.28
N LEU A 35 14.86 -2.09 8.52
CA LEU A 35 15.40 -0.77 8.83
C LEU A 35 16.88 -0.63 8.42
N ASN A 36 17.71 -1.64 8.64
CA ASN A 36 19.11 -1.63 8.21
C ASN A 36 19.20 -1.55 6.69
N ARG A 37 18.37 -2.32 5.97
CA ARG A 37 18.33 -2.27 4.52
C ARG A 37 17.86 -0.89 4.00
N ALA A 38 16.88 -0.28 4.63
CA ALA A 38 16.43 1.07 4.28
C ALA A 38 17.56 2.11 4.43
N VAL A 39 18.34 2.02 5.53
CA VAL A 39 19.52 2.86 5.74
C VAL A 39 20.59 2.62 4.68
N GLU A 40 20.89 1.37 4.32
CA GLU A 40 21.85 1.01 3.25
C GLU A 40 21.41 1.56 1.90
N ARG A 41 20.12 1.47 1.56
CA ARG A 41 19.52 2.05 0.36
C ARG A 41 19.56 3.59 0.37
N GLY A 42 19.85 4.20 1.51
CA GLY A 42 19.92 5.65 1.67
C GLY A 42 18.54 6.31 1.71
N LEU A 43 17.51 5.57 2.11
CA LEU A 43 16.22 6.15 2.46
C LEU A 43 16.39 7.04 3.70
N TYR A 44 15.59 8.10 3.82
CA TYR A 44 15.61 8.95 5.01
C TYR A 44 14.37 8.77 5.88
N SER A 45 13.30 8.19 5.32
CA SER A 45 12.06 7.91 6.03
C SER A 45 11.47 6.57 5.58
N VAL A 46 10.90 5.83 6.52
CA VAL A 46 10.13 4.61 6.24
C VAL A 46 8.91 4.55 7.14
N CYS A 47 7.85 3.92 6.67
CA CYS A 47 6.69 3.59 7.48
C CYS A 47 6.47 2.08 7.46
N ILE A 48 6.49 1.45 8.64
CA ILE A 48 6.17 0.04 8.79
C ILE A 48 4.65 -0.08 8.86
N THR A 49 4.06 -0.94 8.02
CA THR A 49 2.62 -1.00 7.77
C THR A 49 2.11 -2.44 7.76
N ASP A 50 2.43 -3.21 8.81
CA ASP A 50 2.03 -4.60 8.91
C ASP A 50 0.51 -4.79 8.81
N HIS A 51 0.10 -5.96 8.33
CA HIS A 51 -1.29 -6.30 8.03
C HIS A 51 -2.21 -6.36 9.24
N MET A 52 -3.40 -5.78 9.12
CA MET A 52 -4.54 -6.01 9.97
C MET A 52 -5.77 -6.29 9.10
N ASP A 53 -5.94 -7.54 8.72
CA ASP A 53 -7.08 -8.02 7.96
C ASP A 53 -8.04 -8.76 8.91
N ALA A 54 -8.83 -8.00 9.64
CA ALA A 54 -9.81 -8.59 10.53
C ALA A 54 -10.83 -9.39 9.73
N ASP A 55 -11.24 -10.55 10.28
CA ASP A 55 -12.18 -11.47 9.65
C ASP A 55 -11.71 -11.97 8.25
N TYR A 56 -10.38 -12.12 8.07
CA TYR A 56 -9.83 -12.79 6.90
C TYR A 56 -10.28 -14.26 6.89
N PRO A 57 -10.59 -14.83 5.72
CA PRO A 57 -10.99 -16.23 5.63
C PRO A 57 -9.91 -17.14 6.26
N PRO A 58 -10.30 -18.17 7.03
CA PRO A 58 -9.34 -19.11 7.58
C PRO A 58 -8.61 -19.84 6.45
N ASP A 59 -7.33 -19.98 6.59
CA ASP A 59 -6.45 -20.72 5.68
C ASP A 59 -5.85 -21.92 6.40
N ASP A 60 -5.78 -23.06 5.72
CA ASP A 60 -5.31 -24.32 6.31
C ASP A 60 -3.82 -24.26 6.72
N GLU A 61 -3.02 -23.41 6.06
CA GLU A 61 -1.58 -23.25 6.34
C GLU A 61 -1.32 -22.14 7.38
N MET A 62 -2.06 -21.01 7.29
CA MET A 62 -1.86 -19.82 8.12
C MET A 62 -2.73 -19.76 9.38
N GLY A 63 -3.80 -20.58 9.45
CA GLY A 63 -4.69 -20.70 10.60
C GLY A 63 -5.78 -19.62 10.71
N GLU A 64 -6.59 -19.69 11.79
CA GLU A 64 -7.77 -18.83 11.99
C GLU A 64 -7.46 -17.34 12.27
N SER A 65 -6.23 -17.02 12.63
CA SER A 65 -5.82 -15.64 12.95
C SER A 65 -4.87 -15.03 11.91
N ALA A 66 -4.84 -15.61 10.70
CA ALA A 66 -4.05 -15.08 9.61
C ALA A 66 -4.29 -13.57 9.43
N PHE A 67 -3.22 -12.82 9.21
CA PHE A 67 -3.23 -11.37 8.99
C PHE A 67 -3.85 -10.52 10.12
N ARG A 68 -3.89 -11.04 11.34
CA ARG A 68 -4.38 -10.33 12.52
C ARG A 68 -3.20 -9.79 13.34
N LEU A 69 -2.94 -8.48 13.23
CA LEU A 69 -1.85 -7.80 13.95
C LEU A 69 -2.05 -7.83 15.47
N ASP A 70 -1.03 -8.27 16.20
CA ASP A 70 -0.92 -8.09 17.65
C ASP A 70 -0.47 -6.65 17.97
N THR A 71 -1.42 -5.72 17.97
CA THR A 71 -1.14 -4.29 18.18
C THR A 71 -0.62 -3.97 19.57
N GLU A 72 -0.86 -4.83 20.57
CA GLU A 72 -0.39 -4.61 21.95
C GLU A 72 1.12 -4.81 22.06
N ASN A 73 1.69 -5.72 21.29
CA ASN A 73 3.14 -5.91 21.17
C ASN A 73 3.76 -5.07 20.06
N TYR A 74 3.08 -4.90 18.94
CA TYR A 74 3.55 -4.14 17.78
C TYR A 74 3.92 -2.70 18.11
N PHE A 75 3.00 -1.96 18.68
CA PHE A 75 3.18 -0.53 18.88
C PHE A 75 4.32 -0.18 19.85
N PRO A 76 4.43 -0.79 21.06
CA PRO A 76 5.56 -0.56 21.95
C PRO A 76 6.91 -0.97 21.35
N PHE A 77 6.93 -2.08 20.60
CA PHE A 77 8.14 -2.54 19.93
C PHE A 77 8.63 -1.52 18.90
N LEU A 78 7.75 -1.03 18.03
CA LEU A 78 8.11 -0.04 17.02
C LEU A 78 8.48 1.33 17.61
N LEU A 79 7.86 1.75 18.72
CA LEU A 79 8.29 2.96 19.44
C LEU A 79 9.75 2.86 19.90
N LYS A 80 10.14 1.69 20.41
CA LYS A 80 11.54 1.42 20.79
C LYS A 80 12.45 1.50 19.57
N LYS A 81 12.07 0.87 18.45
CA LYS A 81 12.85 0.92 17.20
C LYS A 81 12.94 2.34 16.62
N LYS A 82 11.85 3.10 16.62
CA LYS A 82 11.82 4.50 16.20
C LYS A 82 12.89 5.33 16.94
N LYS A 83 13.05 5.10 18.23
CA LYS A 83 14.08 5.75 19.05
C LYS A 83 15.49 5.23 18.76
N GLU A 84 15.66 3.90 18.60
CA GLU A 84 16.97 3.28 18.32
C GLU A 84 17.57 3.75 16.98
N TYR A 85 16.72 4.09 16.01
CA TYR A 85 17.13 4.46 14.66
C TYR A 85 17.07 5.96 14.36
N GLU A 86 16.66 6.81 15.33
CA GLU A 86 16.35 8.24 15.10
C GLU A 86 17.48 9.04 14.43
N GLU A 87 18.76 8.71 14.74
CA GLU A 87 19.95 9.35 14.13
C GLU A 87 20.29 8.82 12.72
N ARG A 88 19.64 7.75 12.27
CA ARG A 88 19.95 7.06 11.02
C ARG A 88 18.86 7.17 9.96
N ILE A 89 17.60 7.06 10.38
CA ILE A 89 16.41 7.08 9.52
C ILE A 89 15.18 7.47 10.32
N GLN A 90 14.26 8.18 9.71
CA GLN A 90 12.96 8.47 10.32
C GLN A 90 12.04 7.26 10.20
N VAL A 91 11.73 6.62 11.32
CA VAL A 91 10.80 5.50 11.38
C VAL A 91 9.41 6.01 11.73
N ARG A 92 8.43 5.71 10.88
CA ARG A 92 7.01 5.96 11.12
C ARG A 92 6.31 4.64 11.46
N ILE A 93 5.29 4.73 12.30
CA ILE A 93 4.49 3.58 12.73
C ILE A 93 3.15 3.67 12.02
N GLY A 94 2.93 2.75 11.10
CA GLY A 94 1.71 2.66 10.34
C GLY A 94 1.03 1.30 10.51
N ILE A 95 0.01 1.08 9.70
CA ILE A 95 -0.75 -0.16 9.63
C ILE A 95 -1.42 -0.24 8.26
N GLU A 96 -1.52 -1.44 7.71
CA GLU A 96 -2.36 -1.71 6.55
C GLU A 96 -3.62 -2.45 6.98
N LEU A 97 -4.79 -1.85 6.70
CA LEU A 97 -6.10 -2.40 7.04
C LEU A 97 -6.71 -3.10 5.83
N GLY A 98 -7.00 -4.38 5.93
CA GLY A 98 -7.80 -5.09 4.95
C GLY A 98 -9.28 -4.67 5.04
N LEU A 99 -9.74 -3.92 4.05
CA LEU A 99 -11.06 -3.31 4.09
C LEU A 99 -12.18 -4.32 3.79
N GLN A 100 -13.14 -4.42 4.71
CA GLN A 100 -14.40 -5.11 4.51
C GLN A 100 -15.53 -4.25 5.08
N LYS A 101 -16.64 -4.15 4.39
CA LYS A 101 -17.73 -3.18 4.68
C LYS A 101 -18.26 -3.19 6.14
N HIS A 102 -18.18 -4.31 6.81
CA HIS A 102 -18.67 -4.48 8.17
C HIS A 102 -17.66 -4.08 9.26
N LEU A 103 -16.39 -3.84 8.89
CA LEU A 103 -15.30 -3.61 9.84
C LEU A 103 -15.10 -2.14 10.25
N GLY A 104 -15.87 -1.20 9.69
CA GLY A 104 -15.66 0.24 9.89
C GLY A 104 -15.50 0.63 11.36
N THR A 105 -16.48 0.35 12.20
CA THR A 105 -16.44 0.69 13.63
C THR A 105 -15.29 0.00 14.38
N ARG A 106 -14.97 -1.23 14.01
CA ARG A 106 -13.86 -1.98 14.63
C ARG A 106 -12.53 -1.32 14.31
N TYR A 107 -12.32 -0.90 13.06
CA TYR A 107 -11.10 -0.20 12.65
C TYR A 107 -11.02 1.22 13.20
N GLU A 108 -12.12 1.96 13.27
CA GLU A 108 -12.16 3.27 13.92
C GLU A 108 -11.69 3.16 15.38
N THR A 109 -12.24 2.22 16.15
CA THR A 109 -11.84 1.96 17.54
C THR A 109 -10.35 1.59 17.66
N LEU A 110 -9.83 0.77 16.73
CA LEU A 110 -8.41 0.40 16.72
C LEU A 110 -7.51 1.61 16.45
N ILE A 111 -7.84 2.41 15.45
CA ILE A 111 -7.03 3.57 15.06
C ILE A 111 -7.07 4.68 16.13
N GLU A 112 -8.18 4.84 16.83
CA GLU A 112 -8.28 5.78 17.98
C GLU A 112 -7.45 5.33 19.18
N LYS A 113 -7.26 4.03 19.38
CA LYS A 113 -6.51 3.46 20.50
C LYS A 113 -5.01 3.73 20.44
N TYR A 114 -4.44 3.80 19.23
CA TYR A 114 -3.00 3.91 19.02
C TYR A 114 -2.64 5.11 18.13
N PRO A 115 -1.60 5.90 18.49
CA PRO A 115 -1.20 7.07 17.71
C PRO A 115 -0.37 6.66 16.48
N PHE A 116 -0.99 6.03 15.49
CA PHE A 116 -0.37 5.72 14.21
C PHE A 116 0.04 6.99 13.46
N ASP A 117 1.18 6.95 12.79
CA ASP A 117 1.61 8.01 11.88
C ASP A 117 0.85 7.96 10.55
N PHE A 118 0.47 6.74 10.10
CA PHE A 118 -0.10 6.49 8.78
C PHE A 118 -0.97 5.23 8.76
N VAL A 119 -2.02 5.23 7.96
CA VAL A 119 -2.93 4.09 7.78
C VAL A 119 -3.22 3.90 6.29
N ILE A 120 -2.89 2.74 5.76
CA ILE A 120 -3.31 2.28 4.44
C ILE A 120 -4.64 1.54 4.59
N GLY A 121 -5.57 1.76 3.68
CA GLY A 121 -6.75 0.92 3.52
C GLY A 121 -6.65 0.15 2.22
N SER A 122 -6.65 -1.16 2.27
CA SER A 122 -6.43 -2.04 1.11
C SER A 122 -7.56 -3.05 0.93
N MET A 123 -7.81 -3.42 -0.32
CA MET A 123 -8.75 -4.50 -0.63
C MET A 123 -7.97 -5.77 -0.92
N HIS A 124 -8.02 -6.73 0.00
CA HIS A 124 -7.34 -8.02 -0.15
C HIS A 124 -8.30 -9.15 -0.54
N LEU A 125 -9.60 -8.93 -0.34
CA LEU A 125 -10.64 -9.91 -0.67
C LEU A 125 -11.57 -9.38 -1.75
N VAL A 126 -12.10 -10.27 -2.56
CA VAL A 126 -13.19 -10.03 -3.51
C VAL A 126 -14.26 -11.10 -3.32
N CYS A 127 -15.51 -10.69 -3.15
CA CYS A 127 -16.62 -11.60 -2.77
C CYS A 127 -16.36 -12.39 -1.46
N GLY A 128 -15.52 -11.87 -0.56
CA GLY A 128 -15.10 -12.55 0.67
C GLY A 128 -14.04 -13.64 0.48
N GLU A 129 -13.50 -13.80 -0.72
CA GLU A 129 -12.47 -14.77 -1.07
C GLU A 129 -11.13 -14.07 -1.38
N ASP A 130 -10.01 -14.70 -1.00
CA ASP A 130 -8.70 -14.24 -1.42
C ASP A 130 -8.48 -14.53 -2.92
N PRO A 131 -8.22 -13.51 -3.76
CA PRO A 131 -7.95 -13.69 -5.18
C PRO A 131 -6.72 -14.57 -5.45
N TYR A 132 -5.78 -14.68 -4.50
CA TYR A 132 -4.62 -15.56 -4.60
C TYR A 132 -5.01 -17.03 -4.80
N THR A 133 -6.11 -17.49 -4.21
CA THR A 133 -6.58 -18.88 -4.34
C THR A 133 -7.04 -19.23 -5.76
N GLY A 134 -7.33 -18.25 -6.61
CA GLY A 134 -7.83 -18.43 -7.97
C GLY A 134 -9.31 -18.80 -8.05
N LYS A 135 -9.97 -19.23 -6.98
CA LYS A 135 -11.37 -19.73 -6.99
C LYS A 135 -12.34 -18.74 -7.61
N VAL A 136 -12.30 -17.48 -7.18
CA VAL A 136 -13.18 -16.43 -7.67
C VAL A 136 -13.01 -16.18 -9.18
N PHE A 137 -11.79 -16.37 -9.71
CA PHE A 137 -11.51 -16.24 -11.15
C PHE A 137 -12.06 -17.42 -11.95
N GLU A 138 -12.03 -18.62 -11.40
CA GLU A 138 -12.62 -19.80 -12.04
C GLU A 138 -14.14 -19.65 -12.19
N GLU A 139 -14.81 -19.06 -11.19
CA GLU A 139 -16.25 -18.86 -11.19
C GLU A 139 -16.72 -17.71 -12.06
N LEU A 140 -16.02 -16.57 -12.05
CA LEU A 140 -16.50 -15.32 -12.64
C LEU A 140 -15.70 -14.88 -13.87
N GLY A 141 -14.44 -15.30 -14.01
CA GLY A 141 -13.52 -14.81 -15.01
C GLY A 141 -12.97 -13.40 -14.68
N ASP A 142 -11.78 -13.09 -15.25
CA ASP A 142 -10.96 -11.93 -14.90
C ASP A 142 -11.74 -10.60 -14.89
N ALA A 143 -12.43 -10.29 -15.98
CA ALA A 143 -13.11 -8.99 -16.11
C ALA A 143 -14.22 -8.76 -15.07
N GLN A 144 -14.93 -9.82 -14.68
CA GLN A 144 -15.98 -9.70 -13.66
C GLN A 144 -15.38 -9.59 -12.27
N VAL A 145 -14.28 -10.32 -11.98
CA VAL A 145 -13.56 -10.22 -10.71
C VAL A 145 -13.01 -8.81 -10.52
N TYR A 146 -12.35 -8.24 -11.55
CA TYR A 146 -11.83 -6.87 -11.48
C TYR A 146 -12.95 -5.86 -11.22
N ARG A 147 -14.06 -5.95 -11.96
CA ARG A 147 -15.22 -5.07 -11.75
C ARG A 147 -15.81 -5.21 -10.35
N ARG A 148 -15.93 -6.43 -9.85
CA ARG A 148 -16.42 -6.70 -8.50
C ARG A 148 -15.52 -6.07 -7.45
N MET A 149 -14.19 -6.26 -7.58
CA MET A 149 -13.21 -5.65 -6.67
C MET A 149 -13.37 -4.13 -6.63
N PHE A 150 -13.47 -3.46 -7.79
CA PHE A 150 -13.64 -1.98 -7.83
C PHE A 150 -14.98 -1.55 -7.21
N CYS A 151 -16.06 -2.27 -7.46
CA CYS A 151 -17.35 -1.96 -6.82
C CYS A 151 -17.28 -2.12 -5.30
N GLU A 152 -16.71 -3.20 -4.80
CA GLU A 152 -16.54 -3.46 -3.36
C GLU A 152 -15.59 -2.44 -2.71
N THR A 153 -14.51 -2.05 -3.42
CA THR A 153 -13.62 -0.96 -3.00
C THR A 153 -14.41 0.33 -2.76
N LEU A 154 -15.21 0.75 -3.73
CA LEU A 154 -16.05 1.94 -3.61
C LEU A 154 -17.00 1.87 -2.41
N GLU A 155 -17.64 0.71 -2.20
CA GLU A 155 -18.53 0.52 -1.07
C GLU A 155 -17.80 0.58 0.28
N CYS A 156 -16.58 0.02 0.36
CA CYS A 156 -15.74 0.06 1.56
C CYS A 156 -15.29 1.48 1.88
N ILE A 157 -14.70 2.20 0.92
CA ILE A 157 -14.16 3.55 1.16
C ILE A 157 -15.24 4.60 1.44
N ARG A 158 -16.49 4.35 1.05
CA ARG A 158 -17.63 5.18 1.44
C ARG A 158 -18.02 5.02 2.91
N LYS A 159 -17.84 3.84 3.47
CA LYS A 159 -18.21 3.50 4.85
C LYS A 159 -17.07 3.68 5.83
N ILE A 160 -15.85 3.31 5.44
CA ILE A 160 -14.67 3.30 6.30
C ILE A 160 -13.84 4.55 5.98
N LYS A 161 -13.63 5.41 6.97
CA LYS A 161 -12.92 6.69 6.81
C LYS A 161 -11.64 6.80 7.63
N CYS A 162 -11.29 5.79 8.40
CA CYS A 162 -10.15 5.81 9.32
C CYS A 162 -8.78 5.52 8.65
N PHE A 163 -8.71 5.39 7.33
CA PHE A 163 -7.46 5.29 6.57
C PHE A 163 -7.02 6.65 5.98
N ASP A 164 -5.79 6.76 5.47
CA ASP A 164 -5.22 7.95 4.86
C ASP A 164 -5.11 7.85 3.35
N VAL A 165 -4.67 6.69 2.85
CA VAL A 165 -4.59 6.39 1.41
C VAL A 165 -5.20 5.02 1.11
N LEU A 166 -5.70 4.87 -0.12
CA LEU A 166 -6.05 3.57 -0.66
C LEU A 166 -4.79 2.91 -1.23
N GLY A 167 -4.46 1.72 -0.71
CA GLY A 167 -3.35 0.91 -1.17
C GLY A 167 -3.63 0.27 -2.54
N HIS A 168 -2.60 -0.02 -3.31
CA HIS A 168 -2.54 -0.82 -4.55
C HIS A 168 -3.90 -1.13 -5.22
N LEU A 169 -4.63 -0.10 -5.64
CA LEU A 169 -6.03 -0.13 -6.08
C LEU A 169 -6.38 -1.28 -7.04
N ASP A 170 -5.50 -1.60 -7.98
CA ASP A 170 -5.70 -2.67 -8.98
C ASP A 170 -4.92 -3.95 -8.67
N TYR A 171 -4.61 -4.17 -7.39
CA TYR A 171 -3.92 -5.35 -6.85
C TYR A 171 -4.45 -6.68 -7.42
N VAL A 172 -5.77 -6.82 -7.55
CA VAL A 172 -6.44 -8.03 -8.03
C VAL A 172 -5.99 -8.46 -9.43
N VAL A 173 -5.46 -7.52 -10.24
CA VAL A 173 -5.05 -7.79 -11.63
C VAL A 173 -3.91 -8.81 -11.69
N ARG A 174 -3.04 -8.84 -10.69
CA ARG A 174 -1.88 -9.76 -10.68
C ARG A 174 -2.27 -11.24 -10.59
N TYR A 175 -3.48 -11.55 -10.13
CA TYR A 175 -3.98 -12.93 -9.97
C TYR A 175 -4.85 -13.41 -11.13
N GLY A 176 -5.29 -12.51 -12.01
CA GLY A 176 -6.07 -12.86 -13.19
C GLY A 176 -5.28 -13.72 -14.15
N LYS A 177 -5.96 -14.65 -14.82
CA LYS A 177 -5.35 -15.54 -15.82
C LYS A 177 -4.77 -14.77 -17.02
N HIS A 178 -5.44 -13.69 -17.43
CA HIS A 178 -5.06 -12.85 -18.56
C HIS A 178 -4.49 -11.49 -18.13
N GLN A 179 -4.39 -11.26 -16.84
CA GLN A 179 -3.75 -10.08 -16.23
C GLN A 179 -3.98 -8.77 -17.03
N ALA A 180 -2.88 -8.15 -17.51
CA ALA A 180 -2.90 -6.91 -18.27
C ALA A 180 -3.68 -6.97 -19.59
N GLU A 181 -3.87 -8.14 -20.20
CA GLU A 181 -4.70 -8.28 -21.41
C GLU A 181 -6.19 -8.07 -21.13
N ALA A 182 -6.65 -8.52 -19.95
CA ALA A 182 -8.03 -8.34 -19.50
C ALA A 182 -8.27 -6.96 -18.86
N TYR A 183 -7.20 -6.25 -18.43
CA TYR A 183 -7.26 -5.00 -17.69
C TYR A 183 -6.79 -3.80 -18.52
N SER A 184 -7.55 -2.72 -18.45
CA SER A 184 -7.12 -1.36 -18.77
C SER A 184 -8.03 -0.37 -18.04
N TYR A 185 -7.55 0.85 -17.78
CA TYR A 185 -8.37 1.90 -17.18
C TYR A 185 -9.68 2.11 -17.96
N GLU A 186 -9.63 2.15 -19.29
CA GLU A 186 -10.78 2.41 -20.15
C GLU A 186 -11.90 1.38 -19.99
N LYS A 187 -11.56 0.10 -19.75
CA LYS A 187 -12.54 -0.97 -19.53
C LYS A 187 -13.31 -0.84 -18.21
N PHE A 188 -12.75 -0.11 -17.23
CA PHE A 188 -13.28 0.02 -15.86
C PHE A 188 -13.34 1.50 -15.41
N SER A 189 -13.35 2.43 -16.37
CA SER A 189 -13.25 3.86 -16.10
C SER A 189 -14.38 4.38 -15.19
N ASP A 190 -15.59 3.87 -15.34
CA ASP A 190 -16.72 4.30 -14.52
C ASP A 190 -16.51 3.96 -13.04
N GLU A 191 -16.12 2.72 -12.74
CA GLU A 191 -15.88 2.26 -11.38
C GLU A 191 -14.64 2.94 -10.78
N ILE A 192 -13.55 3.01 -11.54
CA ILE A 192 -12.29 3.65 -11.10
C ILE A 192 -12.49 5.14 -10.86
N ASP A 193 -13.15 5.87 -11.77
CA ASP A 193 -13.44 7.31 -11.59
C ASP A 193 -14.29 7.57 -10.33
N MET A 194 -15.28 6.71 -10.04
CA MET A 194 -16.05 6.83 -8.81
C MET A 194 -15.18 6.65 -7.56
N ILE A 195 -14.26 5.70 -7.55
CA ILE A 195 -13.29 5.50 -6.45
C ILE A 195 -12.42 6.75 -6.30
N LEU A 196 -11.79 7.20 -7.39
CA LEU A 196 -10.88 8.35 -7.36
C LEU A 196 -11.58 9.63 -6.87
N ARG A 197 -12.80 9.89 -7.32
CA ARG A 197 -13.62 11.04 -6.86
C ARG A 197 -13.99 10.91 -5.38
N GLU A 198 -14.34 9.71 -4.91
CA GLU A 198 -14.64 9.48 -3.50
C GLU A 198 -13.40 9.74 -2.62
N LEU A 199 -12.22 9.26 -3.01
CA LEU A 199 -10.96 9.54 -2.30
C LEU A 199 -10.70 11.04 -2.22
N ILE A 200 -10.74 11.75 -3.35
CA ILE A 200 -10.50 13.19 -3.42
C ILE A 200 -11.49 13.97 -2.56
N SER A 201 -12.79 13.68 -2.68
CA SER A 201 -13.83 14.41 -1.95
C SER A 201 -13.78 14.17 -0.44
N SER A 202 -13.28 13.02 0.00
CA SER A 202 -13.10 12.68 1.42
C SER A 202 -11.71 13.05 1.96
N GLY A 203 -10.85 13.73 1.17
CA GLY A 203 -9.50 14.13 1.58
C GLY A 203 -8.54 12.95 1.76
N LYS A 204 -8.82 11.81 1.11
CA LYS A 204 -7.96 10.62 1.12
C LYS A 204 -7.06 10.59 -0.10
N GLY A 205 -5.93 9.89 0.05
CA GLY A 205 -4.95 9.73 -1.01
C GLY A 205 -5.04 8.39 -1.74
N LEU A 206 -4.10 8.23 -2.64
CA LEU A 206 -3.84 7.01 -3.39
C LEU A 206 -2.38 6.60 -3.15
N GLU A 207 -2.07 5.33 -3.25
CA GLU A 207 -0.71 4.82 -3.23
C GLU A 207 -0.19 4.60 -4.66
N LEU A 208 1.10 4.89 -4.89
CA LEU A 208 1.91 4.26 -5.93
C LEU A 208 2.69 3.11 -5.31
N ASN A 209 2.28 1.88 -5.59
CA ASN A 209 2.88 0.66 -5.06
C ASN A 209 3.72 -0.02 -6.15
N MET A 210 5.02 -0.19 -5.88
CA MET A 210 5.95 -0.70 -6.89
C MET A 210 5.95 -2.23 -7.02
N ALA A 211 5.23 -2.95 -6.16
CA ALA A 211 5.19 -4.41 -6.18
C ALA A 211 4.59 -4.99 -7.48
N GLY A 212 3.72 -4.25 -8.18
CA GLY A 212 3.19 -4.72 -9.47
C GLY A 212 4.30 -5.07 -10.47
N ILE A 213 5.37 -4.29 -10.52
CA ILE A 213 6.56 -4.58 -11.37
C ILE A 213 7.26 -5.84 -10.86
N LYS A 214 7.45 -5.96 -9.54
CA LYS A 214 8.07 -7.13 -8.90
C LYS A 214 7.35 -8.45 -9.24
N TYR A 215 6.03 -8.39 -9.33
CA TYR A 215 5.18 -9.55 -9.66
C TYR A 215 4.92 -9.75 -11.16
N GLY A 216 5.65 -9.05 -12.01
CA GLY A 216 5.68 -9.32 -13.46
C GLY A 216 4.56 -8.68 -14.27
N LEU A 217 3.76 -7.79 -13.70
CA LEU A 217 2.70 -7.07 -14.44
C LEU A 217 3.26 -6.09 -15.48
N GLY A 218 4.53 -5.68 -15.35
CA GLY A 218 5.15 -4.66 -16.20
C GLY A 218 4.74 -3.23 -15.85
N PHE A 219 3.93 -3.02 -14.81
CA PHE A 219 3.54 -1.71 -14.28
C PHE A 219 3.36 -1.76 -12.75
N ALA A 220 3.42 -0.61 -12.11
CA ALA A 220 3.14 -0.45 -10.68
C ALA A 220 1.63 -0.39 -10.41
N HIS A 221 1.22 -0.65 -9.16
CA HIS A 221 -0.16 -0.46 -8.72
C HIS A 221 -0.41 0.98 -8.21
N PRO A 222 -1.48 1.66 -8.68
CA PRO A 222 -2.25 1.27 -9.85
C PRO A 222 -1.53 1.58 -11.16
N HIS A 223 -2.06 1.04 -12.26
CA HIS A 223 -1.56 1.30 -13.60
C HIS A 223 -1.39 2.81 -13.86
N PRO A 224 -0.34 3.25 -14.58
CA PRO A 224 -0.07 4.68 -14.82
C PRO A 224 -1.22 5.50 -15.38
N SER A 225 -2.14 4.91 -16.16
CA SER A 225 -3.34 5.60 -16.64
C SER A 225 -4.28 6.00 -15.51
N VAL A 226 -4.39 5.19 -14.45
CA VAL A 226 -5.19 5.50 -13.25
C VAL A 226 -4.55 6.64 -12.46
N LEU A 227 -3.20 6.62 -12.30
CA LEU A 227 -2.47 7.71 -11.63
C LEU A 227 -2.65 9.04 -12.36
N ARG A 228 -2.55 9.02 -13.70
CA ARG A 228 -2.79 10.19 -14.54
C ARG A 228 -4.20 10.70 -14.37
N ARG A 229 -5.18 9.79 -14.38
CA ARG A 229 -6.58 10.13 -14.18
C ARG A 229 -6.84 10.71 -12.80
N TYR A 230 -6.24 10.14 -11.75
CA TYR A 230 -6.32 10.69 -10.39
C TYR A 230 -5.82 12.14 -10.35
N LYS A 231 -4.68 12.42 -10.99
CA LYS A 231 -4.14 13.78 -11.09
C LYS A 231 -5.04 14.73 -11.88
N GLU A 232 -5.61 14.28 -12.99
CA GLU A 232 -6.58 15.07 -13.81
C GLU A 232 -7.83 15.44 -13.01
N LEU A 233 -8.32 14.56 -12.16
CA LEU A 233 -9.46 14.78 -11.28
C LEU A 233 -9.16 15.71 -10.09
N GLY A 234 -7.90 16.14 -9.93
CA GLY A 234 -7.46 17.03 -8.85
C GLY A 234 -6.86 16.30 -7.64
N GLY A 235 -6.54 15.02 -7.76
CA GLY A 235 -5.83 14.26 -6.72
C GLY A 235 -4.40 14.78 -6.52
N GLU A 236 -4.03 14.97 -5.25
CA GLU A 236 -2.71 15.51 -4.87
C GLU A 236 -1.96 14.60 -3.89
N ILE A 237 -2.68 13.86 -3.05
CA ILE A 237 -2.09 13.00 -2.02
C ILE A 237 -1.73 11.68 -2.65
N ILE A 238 -0.42 11.42 -2.83
CA ILE A 238 0.11 10.18 -3.40
C ILE A 238 1.32 9.71 -2.60
N THR A 239 1.23 8.55 -1.93
CA THR A 239 2.37 7.91 -1.26
C THR A 239 3.10 6.98 -2.21
N VAL A 240 4.31 6.57 -1.84
CA VAL A 240 5.09 5.57 -2.58
C VAL A 240 5.46 4.44 -1.64
N GLY A 241 5.16 3.21 -2.04
CA GLY A 241 5.45 2.01 -1.28
C GLY A 241 6.12 0.92 -2.13
N SER A 242 7.04 0.18 -1.51
CA SER A 242 7.65 -1.01 -2.13
C SER A 242 6.83 -2.27 -1.90
N ASP A 243 5.99 -2.27 -0.88
CA ASP A 243 5.26 -3.44 -0.41
C ASP A 243 6.22 -4.62 -0.15
N ALA A 244 7.31 -4.28 0.56
CA ALA A 244 8.39 -5.21 0.82
C ALA A 244 8.06 -6.14 1.98
N HIS A 245 8.09 -7.45 1.72
CA HIS A 245 7.98 -8.52 2.72
C HIS A 245 9.35 -9.16 3.00
N LYS A 246 10.41 -8.65 2.34
CA LYS A 246 11.82 -9.04 2.53
C LYS A 246 12.70 -7.80 2.43
N ALA A 247 13.78 -7.78 3.22
CA ALA A 247 14.69 -6.65 3.25
C ALA A 247 15.26 -6.30 1.87
N GLU A 248 15.51 -7.26 1.00
CA GLU A 248 16.03 -7.05 -0.36
C GLU A 248 15.09 -6.21 -1.24
N HIS A 249 13.79 -6.19 -0.95
CA HIS A 249 12.77 -5.46 -1.70
C HIS A 249 12.51 -4.04 -1.20
N ILE A 250 13.13 -3.60 -0.10
CA ILE A 250 12.98 -2.23 0.41
C ILE A 250 13.36 -1.20 -0.65
N GLY A 251 12.47 -0.26 -0.93
CA GLY A 251 12.66 0.77 -1.95
C GLY A 251 12.76 0.19 -3.37
N TYR A 252 12.10 -0.92 -3.65
CA TYR A 252 12.13 -1.58 -4.96
C TYR A 252 11.71 -0.63 -6.07
N GLU A 253 12.59 -0.49 -7.10
CA GLU A 253 12.37 0.37 -8.29
C GLU A 253 12.06 1.86 -7.97
N PHE A 254 12.50 2.38 -6.81
CA PHE A 254 12.28 3.80 -6.47
C PHE A 254 13.08 4.76 -7.34
N GLU A 255 14.07 4.27 -8.05
CA GLU A 255 14.80 5.00 -9.07
C GLU A 255 13.92 5.49 -10.22
N ILE A 256 12.85 4.71 -10.56
CA ILE A 256 11.91 5.08 -11.62
C ILE A 256 10.58 5.62 -11.09
N ALA A 257 10.26 5.42 -9.80
CA ALA A 257 9.00 5.86 -9.22
C ALA A 257 8.80 7.38 -9.37
N GLY A 258 9.86 8.18 -9.19
CA GLY A 258 9.82 9.63 -9.36
C GLY A 258 9.50 10.05 -10.79
N GLU A 259 10.13 9.43 -11.77
CA GLU A 259 9.88 9.72 -13.20
C GLU A 259 8.47 9.26 -13.61
N LEU A 260 7.99 8.13 -13.06
CA LEU A 260 6.64 7.66 -13.29
C LEU A 260 5.61 8.69 -12.78
N LEU A 261 5.75 9.17 -11.54
CA LEU A 261 4.86 10.21 -10.98
C LEU A 261 4.92 11.51 -11.79
N LYS A 262 6.11 11.97 -12.19
CA LYS A 262 6.27 13.16 -13.05
C LYS A 262 5.55 12.98 -14.39
N SER A 263 5.66 11.80 -15.02
CA SER A 263 4.97 11.49 -16.28
C SER A 263 3.45 11.48 -16.15
N CYS A 264 2.93 11.25 -14.94
CA CYS A 264 1.51 11.34 -14.59
C CYS A 264 1.08 12.76 -14.15
N GLY A 265 2.00 13.74 -14.12
CA GLY A 265 1.70 15.15 -13.81
C GLY A 265 1.89 15.54 -12.34
N PHE A 266 2.45 14.68 -11.50
CA PHE A 266 2.77 15.00 -10.12
C PHE A 266 4.08 15.80 -10.02
N ARG A 267 4.12 16.72 -9.05
CA ARG A 267 5.33 17.47 -8.68
C ARG A 267 5.80 17.12 -7.28
N TYR A 268 4.91 16.55 -6.48
CA TYR A 268 5.14 16.16 -5.09
C TYR A 268 4.62 14.75 -4.89
N TYR A 269 5.25 14.03 -3.97
CA TYR A 269 4.70 12.84 -3.34
C TYR A 269 4.43 13.14 -1.86
N THR A 270 3.75 12.26 -1.16
CA THR A 270 3.26 12.52 0.19
C THR A 270 3.85 11.51 1.18
N GLU A 271 4.29 12.01 2.31
CA GLU A 271 4.55 11.26 3.53
C GLU A 271 3.48 11.57 4.56
N PHE A 272 3.40 10.76 5.59
CA PHE A 272 2.50 11.03 6.70
C PHE A 272 3.25 11.05 8.03
N GLU A 273 2.83 11.96 8.93
CA GLU A 273 3.28 12.04 10.30
C GLU A 273 2.08 12.40 11.18
N ASN A 274 1.78 11.57 12.19
CA ASN A 274 0.59 11.75 13.03
C ASN A 274 -0.69 11.93 12.20
N ARG A 275 -0.87 11.14 11.16
CA ARG A 275 -2.02 11.17 10.22
C ARG A 275 -2.14 12.46 9.40
N LYS A 276 -1.08 13.27 9.36
CA LYS A 276 -1.05 14.51 8.59
C LYS A 276 -0.16 14.37 7.37
N ALA A 277 -0.68 14.75 6.21
CA ALA A 277 0.04 14.72 4.95
C ALA A 277 1.18 15.75 4.92
N VAL A 278 2.37 15.32 4.54
CA VAL A 278 3.57 16.14 4.35
C VAL A 278 4.04 15.99 2.90
N PHE A 279 3.92 17.05 2.11
CA PHE A 279 4.28 17.02 0.70
C PHE A 279 5.79 17.17 0.51
N ARG A 280 6.38 16.28 -0.27
CA ARG A 280 7.80 16.27 -0.65
C ARG A 280 7.92 16.46 -2.16
N ARG A 281 8.82 17.34 -2.57
CA ARG A 281 9.09 17.53 -3.99
C ARG A 281 9.71 16.25 -4.57
N ILE A 282 9.22 15.82 -5.71
CA ILE A 282 9.83 14.70 -6.46
C ILE A 282 11.20 15.16 -6.97
N PRO A 283 12.28 14.39 -6.73
CA PRO A 283 13.64 14.73 -7.08
C PRO A 283 13.85 15.04 -8.56
#